data_9be3068c5734d5d9aedcaa48581aac38
#
_entry.id   9be3068c5734d5d9aedcaa48581aac38
#
_cell.length_a   1.000
_cell.length_b   1.000
_cell.length_c   1.000
_cell.angle_alpha   90.00
_cell.angle_beta   90.00
_cell.angle_gamma   90.00
#
_symmetry.space_group_name_H-M   'P 1'
#
loop_
_entity.id
_entity.type
_entity.pdbx_description
1 polymer ?
#
loop_
_entity_poly.entity_id
_entity_poly.type
_entity_poly.pdbx_seq_one_letter_code
_entity_poly.pdbx_strand_id
1 'polypeptide(L)'
;HHQHRARSFLAASWHDDTSRYSLGGSVQKDVSNQIQSILEKSIPLDPNYTLKGELLGFYAQLEGLSRNTSQPNETALVSGQLTWNAPWGSVFGSGGYLRHAMNGAVVDTDIGYPFSLSLDRNREGMQSWQLGVNYRLTPQFTLTFAPIVTRGYESSKRDVRIEGTGILGGMNYRVSEGPLQGMNFFLAADKGREKRDGSTLGDRLNYWDVKMSIQYDFMLK
;
A
#
# COMPACT_ATOMS: atom_id res chain seq x y z
N HIS A 1 24.89 -22.44 9.58
CA HIS A 1 25.56 -21.40 8.79
C HIS A 1 24.53 -20.48 8.15
N HIS A 2 24.17 -19.36 8.83
CA HIS A 2 23.44 -18.29 8.19
C HIS A 2 24.42 -17.54 7.26
N GLN A 3 24.40 -17.88 5.99
CA GLN A 3 25.04 -17.05 4.99
C GLN A 3 24.21 -15.78 4.85
N HIS A 4 24.71 -14.66 5.39
CA HIS A 4 24.23 -13.33 5.04
C HIS A 4 24.58 -13.08 3.57
N ARG A 5 23.63 -13.34 2.67
CA ARG A 5 23.81 -13.02 1.26
C ARG A 5 23.76 -11.50 1.11
N ALA A 6 24.83 -10.94 0.58
CA ALA A 6 24.91 -9.50 0.34
C ALA A 6 23.82 -9.06 -0.64
N ARG A 7 23.05 -8.05 -0.25
CA ARG A 7 22.08 -7.37 -1.09
C ARG A 7 22.69 -6.10 -1.65
N SER A 8 22.80 -6.02 -2.97
CA SER A 8 23.21 -4.79 -3.65
C SER A 8 21.99 -3.94 -3.96
N PHE A 9 22.02 -2.68 -3.56
CA PHE A 9 20.95 -1.73 -3.79
C PHE A 9 21.47 -0.49 -4.49
N LEU A 10 20.74 -0.04 -5.52
CA LEU A 10 21.00 1.19 -6.23
C LEU A 10 19.71 2.00 -6.31
N ALA A 11 19.76 3.27 -5.98
CA ALA A 11 18.62 4.17 -6.09
C ALA A 11 19.05 5.54 -6.59
N ALA A 12 18.17 6.16 -7.38
CA ALA A 12 18.28 7.54 -7.82
C ALA A 12 16.94 8.23 -7.64
N SER A 13 16.98 9.50 -7.24
CA SER A 13 15.78 10.30 -7.09
C SER A 13 15.97 11.70 -7.67
N TRP A 14 14.89 12.27 -8.19
CA TRP A 14 14.82 13.62 -8.70
C TRP A 14 13.52 14.27 -8.19
N HIS A 15 13.60 15.56 -7.87
CA HIS A 15 12.42 16.31 -7.45
C HIS A 15 12.55 17.78 -7.83
N ASP A 16 11.42 18.42 -8.06
CA ASP A 16 11.25 19.86 -8.10
C ASP A 16 10.10 20.28 -7.16
N ASP A 17 9.60 21.51 -7.24
CA ASP A 17 8.58 22.02 -6.32
C ASP A 17 7.24 21.26 -6.40
N THR A 18 6.95 20.60 -7.52
CA THR A 18 5.65 19.93 -7.77
C THR A 18 5.77 18.46 -8.14
N SER A 19 6.97 17.97 -8.42
CA SER A 19 7.18 16.61 -8.92
C SER A 19 8.27 15.90 -8.14
N ARG A 20 8.08 14.62 -7.95
CA ARG A 20 9.06 13.71 -7.35
C ARG A 20 9.11 12.42 -8.16
N TYR A 21 10.30 12.01 -8.52
CA TYR A 21 10.55 10.75 -9.21
C TYR A 21 11.67 10.00 -8.51
N SER A 22 11.48 8.72 -8.28
CA SER A 22 12.52 7.84 -7.76
C SER A 22 12.54 6.53 -8.52
N LEU A 23 13.75 6.03 -8.75
CA LEU A 23 14.02 4.73 -9.35
C LEU A 23 15.01 4.00 -8.46
N GLY A 24 14.66 2.79 -8.09
CA GLY A 24 15.51 1.93 -7.28
C GLY A 24 15.52 0.50 -7.78
N GLY A 25 16.61 -0.17 -7.55
CA GLY A 25 16.75 -1.58 -7.85
C GLY A 25 17.59 -2.28 -6.80
N SER A 26 17.32 -3.55 -6.59
CA SER A 26 18.13 -4.40 -5.71
C SER A 26 18.35 -5.77 -6.33
N VAL A 27 19.55 -6.29 -6.12
CA VAL A 27 19.95 -7.63 -6.53
C VAL A 27 20.42 -8.36 -5.29
N GLN A 28 19.81 -9.49 -5.00
CA GLN A 28 20.27 -10.42 -3.99
C GLN A 28 20.61 -11.73 -4.70
N LYS A 29 21.89 -12.02 -4.79
CA LYS A 29 22.39 -13.18 -5.53
C LYS A 29 21.68 -14.46 -5.11
N ASP A 30 21.20 -15.22 -6.12
CA ASP A 30 20.46 -16.48 -5.96
C ASP A 30 19.13 -16.37 -5.18
N VAL A 31 18.62 -15.16 -4.94
CA VAL A 31 17.34 -14.94 -4.25
C VAL A 31 16.37 -14.14 -5.12
N SER A 32 16.69 -12.88 -5.41
CA SER A 32 15.77 -12.02 -6.16
C SER A 32 16.45 -10.83 -6.82
N ASN A 33 15.90 -10.41 -7.96
CA ASN A 33 16.16 -9.13 -8.60
C ASN A 33 14.90 -8.29 -8.54
N GLN A 34 15.00 -7.02 -8.15
CA GLN A 34 13.87 -6.12 -7.99
C GLN A 34 14.17 -4.76 -8.61
N ILE A 35 13.15 -4.18 -9.23
CA ILE A 35 13.15 -2.80 -9.73
C ILE A 35 11.88 -2.11 -9.22
N GLN A 36 12.03 -0.87 -8.77
CA GLN A 36 10.93 -0.06 -8.28
C GLN A 36 11.03 1.36 -8.83
N SER A 37 9.90 1.92 -9.24
CA SER A 37 9.79 3.30 -9.70
C SER A 37 8.60 3.98 -9.02
N ILE A 38 8.81 5.19 -8.53
CA ILE A 38 7.78 6.02 -7.90
C ILE A 38 7.77 7.37 -8.60
N LEU A 39 6.59 7.81 -9.02
CA LEU A 39 6.35 9.13 -9.59
C LEU A 39 5.25 9.83 -8.82
N GLU A 40 5.51 11.05 -8.36
CA GLU A 40 4.54 11.94 -7.73
C GLU A 40 4.48 13.26 -8.47
N LYS A 41 3.27 13.77 -8.67
CA LYS A 41 3.02 15.09 -9.26
C LYS A 41 1.93 15.80 -8.49
N SER A 42 2.22 17.04 -8.04
CA SER A 42 1.25 17.92 -7.40
C SER A 42 0.93 19.09 -8.31
N ILE A 43 -0.35 19.35 -8.53
CA ILE A 43 -0.85 20.44 -9.37
C ILE A 43 -1.68 21.36 -8.50
N PRO A 44 -1.26 22.62 -8.26
CA PRO A 44 -2.10 23.59 -7.60
C PRO A 44 -3.24 23.99 -8.55
N LEU A 45 -4.49 23.84 -8.09
CA LEU A 45 -5.67 24.24 -8.85
C LEU A 45 -6.09 25.68 -8.50
N ASP A 46 -5.85 26.05 -7.25
CA ASP A 46 -6.15 27.36 -6.68
C ASP A 46 -5.39 27.46 -5.34
N PRO A 47 -5.27 28.60 -4.66
CA PRO A 47 -4.49 28.69 -3.42
C PRO A 47 -4.86 27.71 -2.31
N ASN A 48 -6.12 27.21 -2.32
CA ASN A 48 -6.64 26.33 -1.28
C ASN A 48 -6.86 24.89 -1.75
N TYR A 49 -6.62 24.57 -3.02
CA TYR A 49 -6.89 23.27 -3.61
C TYR A 49 -5.68 22.76 -4.39
N THR A 50 -5.34 21.51 -4.18
CA THR A 50 -4.29 20.83 -4.93
C THR A 50 -4.76 19.45 -5.37
N LEU A 51 -4.26 19.02 -6.53
CA LEU A 51 -4.44 17.67 -7.03
C LEU A 51 -3.07 16.99 -7.03
N LYS A 52 -2.98 15.82 -6.38
CA LYS A 52 -1.75 15.03 -6.31
C LYS A 52 -1.97 13.68 -6.98
N GLY A 53 -1.11 13.35 -7.92
CA GLY A 53 -1.05 12.03 -8.54
C GLY A 53 0.20 11.28 -8.11
N GLU A 54 0.05 9.99 -7.84
CA GLU A 54 1.12 9.09 -7.43
C GLU A 54 1.04 7.80 -8.26
N LEU A 55 2.16 7.36 -8.81
CA LEU A 55 2.29 6.10 -9.52
C LEU A 55 3.45 5.30 -8.95
N LEU A 56 3.22 4.01 -8.72
CA LEU A 56 4.24 3.06 -8.30
C LEU A 56 4.30 1.92 -9.31
N GLY A 57 5.49 1.62 -9.80
CA GLY A 57 5.80 0.44 -10.57
C GLY A 57 6.83 -0.41 -9.84
N PHE A 58 6.60 -1.70 -9.78
CA PHE A 58 7.50 -2.66 -9.14
C PHE A 58 7.58 -3.92 -10.01
N TYR A 59 8.79 -4.44 -10.20
CA TYR A 59 9.04 -5.71 -10.86
C TYR A 59 10.01 -6.52 -10.02
N ALA A 60 9.73 -7.81 -9.84
CA ALA A 60 10.59 -8.74 -9.12
C ALA A 60 10.70 -10.06 -9.85
N GLN A 61 11.89 -10.64 -9.78
CA GLN A 61 12.22 -11.96 -10.32
C GLN A 61 12.94 -12.77 -9.25
N LEU A 62 12.48 -14.00 -9.03
CA LEU A 62 13.16 -14.96 -8.16
C LEU A 62 14.26 -15.68 -8.96
N GLU A 63 15.40 -15.88 -8.32
CA GLU A 63 16.56 -16.55 -8.93
C GLU A 63 17.12 -17.67 -8.04
N GLY A 64 17.89 -18.56 -8.65
CA GLY A 64 18.61 -19.63 -7.97
C GLY A 64 17.71 -20.57 -7.20
N LEU A 65 18.06 -20.83 -5.95
CA LEU A 65 17.32 -21.71 -5.04
C LEU A 65 15.93 -21.22 -4.66
N SER A 66 15.66 -19.94 -4.88
CA SER A 66 14.34 -19.33 -4.62
C SER A 66 13.34 -19.59 -5.77
N ARG A 67 13.81 -20.07 -6.92
CA ARG A 67 12.92 -20.44 -8.03
C ARG A 67 12.08 -21.65 -7.67
N ASN A 68 10.80 -21.56 -8.01
CA ASN A 68 9.87 -22.66 -7.90
C ASN A 68 9.37 -23.05 -9.30
N THR A 69 9.51 -24.32 -9.67
CA THR A 69 9.11 -24.81 -11.00
C THR A 69 7.59 -24.93 -11.16
N SER A 70 6.83 -24.97 -10.07
CA SER A 70 5.37 -25.10 -10.08
C SER A 70 4.62 -23.77 -10.01
N GLN A 71 5.33 -22.64 -9.78
CA GLN A 71 4.73 -21.31 -9.60
C GLN A 71 5.48 -20.26 -10.43
N PRO A 72 4.86 -19.14 -10.78
CA PRO A 72 5.54 -18.04 -11.43
C PRO A 72 6.72 -17.53 -10.60
N ASN A 73 7.86 -17.29 -11.26
CA ASN A 73 9.08 -16.80 -10.64
C ASN A 73 9.28 -15.29 -10.83
N GLU A 74 8.32 -14.62 -11.43
CA GLU A 74 8.35 -13.19 -11.66
C GLU A 74 6.99 -12.57 -11.39
N THR A 75 6.97 -11.31 -11.02
CA THR A 75 5.74 -10.55 -10.88
C THR A 75 5.97 -9.07 -11.14
N ALA A 76 4.88 -8.37 -11.42
CA ALA A 76 4.85 -6.92 -11.53
C ALA A 76 3.67 -6.38 -10.72
N LEU A 77 3.91 -5.26 -10.06
CA LEU A 77 2.89 -4.47 -9.37
C LEU A 77 2.86 -3.09 -10.00
N VAL A 78 1.67 -2.64 -10.36
CA VAL A 78 1.41 -1.26 -10.77
C VAL A 78 0.30 -0.73 -9.89
N SER A 79 0.50 0.42 -9.28
CA SER A 79 -0.52 1.06 -8.45
C SER A 79 -0.47 2.57 -8.57
N GLY A 80 -1.58 3.21 -8.30
CA GLY A 80 -1.68 4.65 -8.35
C GLY A 80 -2.73 5.19 -7.40
N GLN A 81 -2.55 6.44 -7.03
CA GLN A 81 -3.49 7.19 -6.21
C GLN A 81 -3.61 8.62 -6.71
N LEU A 82 -4.84 9.09 -6.82
CA LEU A 82 -5.16 10.47 -7.11
C LEU A 82 -5.83 11.08 -5.89
N THR A 83 -5.27 12.18 -5.38
CA THR A 83 -5.75 12.86 -4.17
C THR A 83 -6.10 14.31 -4.50
N TRP A 84 -7.32 14.69 -4.18
CA TRP A 84 -7.77 16.08 -4.22
C TRP A 84 -7.75 16.64 -2.79
N ASN A 85 -6.91 17.64 -2.55
CA ASN A 85 -6.77 18.31 -1.26
C ASN A 85 -7.57 19.61 -1.25
N ALA A 86 -8.32 19.81 -0.18
CA ALA A 86 -9.16 20.97 0.08
C ALA A 86 -8.92 21.48 1.52
N PRO A 87 -9.41 22.69 1.87
CA PRO A 87 -9.25 23.20 3.25
C PRO A 87 -9.85 22.31 4.33
N TRP A 88 -10.92 21.57 4.02
CA TRP A 88 -11.61 20.67 4.96
C TRP A 88 -10.98 19.27 5.05
N GLY A 89 -10.07 18.92 4.17
CA GLY A 89 -9.45 17.60 4.12
C GLY A 89 -9.12 17.16 2.69
N SER A 90 -9.31 15.89 2.40
CA SER A 90 -9.00 15.35 1.08
C SER A 90 -9.94 14.21 0.68
N VAL A 91 -10.06 14.02 -0.63
CA VAL A 91 -10.70 12.84 -1.24
C VAL A 91 -9.66 12.14 -2.10
N PHE A 92 -9.58 10.83 -2.03
CA PHE A 92 -8.65 10.09 -2.86
C PHE A 92 -9.31 8.86 -3.50
N GLY A 93 -8.80 8.51 -4.68
CA GLY A 93 -9.09 7.27 -5.35
C GLY A 93 -7.80 6.55 -5.69
N SER A 94 -7.74 5.26 -5.49
CA SER A 94 -6.56 4.47 -5.80
C SER A 94 -6.91 3.14 -6.46
N GLY A 95 -5.97 2.63 -7.23
CA GLY A 95 -6.07 1.34 -7.89
C GLY A 95 -4.72 0.66 -7.93
N GLY A 96 -4.73 -0.66 -7.95
CA GLY A 96 -3.53 -1.46 -8.04
C GLY A 96 -3.78 -2.80 -8.73
N TYR A 97 -2.73 -3.30 -9.37
CA TYR A 97 -2.73 -4.60 -10.02
C TYR A 97 -1.43 -5.33 -9.71
N LEU A 98 -1.55 -6.53 -9.16
CA LEU A 98 -0.45 -7.48 -8.95
C LEU A 98 -0.63 -8.66 -9.91
N ARG A 99 0.35 -8.91 -10.76
CA ARG A 99 0.28 -9.97 -11.78
C ARG A 99 0.30 -11.37 -11.17
N HIS A 100 1.26 -11.64 -10.30
CA HIS A 100 1.42 -12.92 -9.63
C HIS A 100 1.70 -12.72 -8.15
N ALA A 101 1.03 -13.49 -7.30
CA ALA A 101 1.35 -13.54 -5.88
C ALA A 101 2.73 -14.19 -5.68
N MET A 102 3.53 -13.61 -4.81
CA MET A 102 4.83 -14.11 -4.43
C MET A 102 5.03 -14.01 -2.92
N ASN A 103 6.02 -14.73 -2.42
CA ASN A 103 6.42 -14.64 -1.01
C ASN A 103 6.64 -13.18 -0.61
N GLY A 104 6.07 -12.76 0.51
CA GLY A 104 6.15 -11.40 1.04
C GLY A 104 7.56 -10.89 1.31
N ALA A 105 8.57 -11.77 1.38
CA ALA A 105 9.98 -11.37 1.42
C ALA A 105 10.47 -10.75 0.10
N VAL A 106 9.78 -11.03 -1.01
CA VAL A 106 10.12 -10.56 -2.35
C VAL A 106 9.19 -9.41 -2.78
N VAL A 107 7.91 -9.52 -2.48
CA VAL A 107 6.90 -8.52 -2.84
C VAL A 107 6.33 -7.92 -1.58
N ASP A 108 6.59 -6.63 -1.36
CA ASP A 108 5.96 -5.84 -0.31
C ASP A 108 4.75 -5.10 -0.89
N THR A 109 3.56 -5.66 -0.69
CA THR A 109 2.31 -5.06 -1.14
C THR A 109 1.85 -3.90 -0.28
N ASP A 110 2.50 -3.64 0.87
CA ASP A 110 2.17 -2.52 1.75
C ASP A 110 2.71 -1.19 1.23
N ILE A 111 3.67 -1.20 0.31
CA ILE A 111 4.23 0.02 -0.28
C ILE A 111 3.38 0.62 -1.40
N GLY A 112 2.39 -0.10 -1.89
CA GLY A 112 1.52 0.34 -2.98
C GLY A 112 0.14 0.79 -2.50
N TYR A 113 -0.64 1.29 -3.43
CA TYR A 113 -2.05 1.62 -3.23
C TYR A 113 -2.93 0.53 -3.84
N PRO A 114 -4.15 0.30 -3.39
CA PRO A 114 -4.84 0.80 -2.19
C PRO A 114 -4.31 0.21 -0.88
N PHE A 115 -4.71 0.78 0.22
CA PHE A 115 -4.32 0.35 1.56
C PHE A 115 -5.46 -0.36 2.29
N SER A 116 -5.17 -1.53 2.88
CA SER A 116 -6.07 -2.25 3.77
C SER A 116 -5.27 -2.90 4.90
N LEU A 117 -5.85 -2.95 6.09
CA LEU A 117 -5.29 -3.67 7.23
C LEU A 117 -5.75 -5.13 7.27
N SER A 118 -6.95 -5.42 6.80
CA SER A 118 -7.59 -6.74 6.95
C SER A 118 -7.54 -7.60 5.69
N LEU A 119 -7.59 -7.00 4.51
CA LEU A 119 -7.60 -7.74 3.25
C LEU A 119 -6.19 -7.97 2.72
N ASP A 120 -5.91 -9.22 2.36
CA ASP A 120 -4.67 -9.59 1.71
C ASP A 120 -4.67 -9.11 0.25
N ARG A 121 -3.65 -8.33 -0.13
CA ARG A 121 -3.45 -7.83 -1.49
C ARG A 121 -2.40 -8.61 -2.27
N ASN A 122 -1.77 -9.60 -1.66
CA ASN A 122 -0.80 -10.49 -2.31
C ASN A 122 -1.49 -11.76 -2.83
N ARG A 123 -2.39 -11.58 -3.79
CA ARG A 123 -3.12 -12.66 -4.44
C ARG A 123 -2.80 -12.69 -5.94
N GLU A 124 -2.94 -13.85 -6.55
CA GLU A 124 -2.72 -14.03 -7.98
C GLU A 124 -3.65 -13.16 -8.82
N GLY A 125 -3.10 -12.42 -9.77
CA GLY A 125 -3.87 -11.56 -10.67
C GLY A 125 -4.73 -10.51 -9.96
N MET A 126 -4.26 -9.96 -8.85
CA MET A 126 -5.06 -9.13 -7.96
C MET A 126 -5.29 -7.74 -8.50
N GLN A 127 -6.55 -7.35 -8.56
CA GLN A 127 -7.00 -5.98 -8.78
C GLN A 127 -7.55 -5.42 -7.47
N SER A 128 -7.21 -4.19 -7.16
CA SER A 128 -7.67 -3.51 -5.95
C SER A 128 -8.08 -2.08 -6.28
N TRP A 129 -9.19 -1.62 -5.70
CA TRP A 129 -9.74 -0.28 -5.90
C TRP A 129 -10.20 0.27 -4.57
N GLN A 130 -9.87 1.52 -4.31
CA GLN A 130 -10.23 2.20 -3.06
C GLN A 130 -10.67 3.63 -3.33
N LEU A 131 -11.72 4.05 -2.66
CA LEU A 131 -12.08 5.45 -2.48
C LEU A 131 -11.90 5.80 -1.03
N GLY A 132 -11.51 7.03 -0.74
CA GLY A 132 -11.35 7.46 0.61
C GLY A 132 -11.59 8.96 0.80
N VAL A 133 -11.94 9.31 2.01
CA VAL A 133 -12.07 10.68 2.46
C VAL A 133 -11.34 10.85 3.78
N ASN A 134 -10.56 11.92 3.87
CA ASN A 134 -9.97 12.42 5.11
C ASN A 134 -10.67 13.72 5.45
N TYR A 135 -11.39 13.74 6.57
CA TYR A 135 -12.13 14.91 7.00
C TYR A 135 -11.49 15.53 8.24
N ARG A 136 -11.13 16.80 8.13
CA ARG A 136 -10.52 17.55 9.23
C ARG A 136 -11.63 18.19 10.07
N LEU A 137 -11.94 17.56 11.22
CA LEU A 137 -12.90 18.11 12.18
C LEU A 137 -12.37 19.37 12.83
N THR A 138 -11.10 19.35 13.23
CA THR A 138 -10.35 20.48 13.76
C THR A 138 -8.96 20.48 13.14
N PRO A 139 -8.15 21.54 13.25
CA PRO A 139 -6.78 21.52 12.75
C PRO A 139 -5.93 20.37 13.32
N GLN A 140 -6.30 19.83 14.49
CA GLN A 140 -5.59 18.75 15.16
C GLN A 140 -6.19 17.36 14.95
N PHE A 141 -7.47 17.26 14.54
CA PHE A 141 -8.21 16.01 14.52
C PHE A 141 -8.77 15.71 13.13
N THR A 142 -8.33 14.58 12.56
CA THR A 142 -8.76 14.12 11.23
C THR A 142 -9.40 12.75 11.33
N LEU A 143 -10.53 12.58 10.64
CA LEU A 143 -11.20 11.29 10.44
C LEU A 143 -10.93 10.78 9.03
N THR A 144 -10.75 9.48 8.90
CA THR A 144 -10.56 8.79 7.62
C THR A 144 -11.62 7.72 7.45
N PHE A 145 -12.16 7.64 6.25
CA PHE A 145 -13.10 6.58 5.84
C PHE A 145 -12.74 6.15 4.42
N ALA A 146 -12.46 4.85 4.22
CA ALA A 146 -11.97 4.35 2.94
C ALA A 146 -12.46 2.93 2.65
N PRO A 147 -13.55 2.78 1.86
CA PRO A 147 -13.97 1.49 1.34
C PRO A 147 -12.98 0.97 0.29
N ILE A 148 -12.78 -0.34 0.26
CA ILE A 148 -11.91 -1.04 -0.68
C ILE A 148 -12.63 -2.25 -1.27
N VAL A 149 -12.38 -2.52 -2.55
CA VAL A 149 -12.77 -3.76 -3.22
C VAL A 149 -11.55 -4.41 -3.85
N THR A 150 -11.48 -5.72 -3.76
CA THR A 150 -10.39 -6.51 -4.31
C THR A 150 -10.94 -7.68 -5.13
N ARG A 151 -10.17 -8.11 -6.13
CA ARG A 151 -10.49 -9.26 -6.96
C ARG A 151 -9.19 -9.95 -7.35
N GLY A 152 -9.09 -11.24 -7.07
CA GLY A 152 -7.92 -12.04 -7.41
C GLY A 152 -8.25 -13.52 -7.41
N TYR A 153 -7.21 -14.34 -7.40
CA TYR A 153 -7.33 -15.78 -7.43
C TYR A 153 -6.51 -16.40 -6.30
N GLU A 154 -6.91 -17.61 -5.89
CA GLU A 154 -6.24 -18.34 -4.82
C GLU A 154 -4.85 -18.84 -5.24
N SER A 155 -4.71 -19.23 -6.52
CA SER A 155 -3.46 -19.76 -7.06
C SER A 155 -3.24 -19.35 -8.51
N SER A 156 -2.04 -19.62 -9.03
CA SER A 156 -1.67 -19.38 -10.43
C SER A 156 -2.51 -20.14 -11.44
N LYS A 157 -3.22 -21.18 -11.03
CA LYS A 157 -4.18 -21.92 -11.88
C LYS A 157 -5.43 -21.12 -12.20
N ARG A 158 -5.73 -20.07 -11.40
CA ARG A 158 -6.88 -19.17 -11.57
C ARG A 158 -8.23 -19.88 -11.64
N ASP A 159 -8.38 -20.97 -10.90
CA ASP A 159 -9.60 -21.78 -10.82
C ASP A 159 -10.51 -21.34 -9.64
N VAL A 160 -9.95 -20.74 -8.58
CA VAL A 160 -10.71 -20.23 -7.46
C VAL A 160 -10.59 -18.72 -7.40
N ARG A 161 -11.70 -18.01 -7.65
CA ARG A 161 -11.77 -16.55 -7.58
C ARG A 161 -12.03 -16.09 -6.15
N ILE A 162 -11.29 -15.07 -5.73
CA ILE A 162 -11.45 -14.42 -4.43
C ILE A 162 -11.88 -12.98 -4.66
N GLU A 163 -13.03 -12.59 -4.14
CA GLU A 163 -13.53 -11.22 -4.15
C GLU A 163 -13.59 -10.68 -2.73
N GLY A 164 -12.97 -9.53 -2.51
CA GLY A 164 -12.92 -8.89 -1.21
C GLY A 164 -13.63 -7.54 -1.20
N THR A 165 -14.27 -7.22 -0.09
CA THR A 165 -14.79 -5.88 0.20
C THR A 165 -14.39 -5.52 1.60
N GLY A 166 -14.02 -4.26 1.83
CA GLY A 166 -13.60 -3.80 3.13
C GLY A 166 -13.90 -2.34 3.36
N ILE A 167 -13.84 -1.94 4.61
CA ILE A 167 -14.00 -0.56 5.04
C ILE A 167 -12.93 -0.26 6.08
N LEU A 168 -12.12 0.76 5.80
CA LEU A 168 -11.17 1.33 6.74
C LEU A 168 -11.78 2.57 7.39
N GLY A 169 -11.81 2.62 8.71
CA GLY A 169 -12.10 3.80 9.48
C GLY A 169 -10.89 4.19 10.31
N GLY A 170 -10.56 5.47 10.37
CA GLY A 170 -9.40 5.92 11.10
C GLY A 170 -9.61 7.27 11.76
N MET A 171 -8.79 7.56 12.75
CA MET A 171 -8.69 8.87 13.37
C MET A 171 -7.24 9.19 13.69
N ASN A 172 -6.88 10.45 13.50
CA ASN A 172 -5.56 10.98 13.79
C ASN A 172 -5.70 12.25 14.61
N TYR A 173 -5.02 12.29 15.76
CA TYR A 173 -5.00 13.45 16.63
C TYR A 173 -3.57 13.91 16.87
N ARG A 174 -3.31 15.18 16.57
CA ARG A 174 -2.01 15.81 16.83
C ARG A 174 -2.13 16.80 17.98
N VAL A 175 -1.32 16.61 19.02
CA VAL A 175 -1.26 17.53 20.16
C VAL A 175 -0.55 18.81 19.72
N SER A 176 -1.23 19.95 19.84
CA SER A 176 -0.73 21.27 19.41
C SER A 176 -0.13 22.11 20.53
N GLU A 177 -0.43 21.79 21.79
CA GLU A 177 -0.04 22.57 22.95
C GLU A 177 0.34 21.69 24.14
N GLY A 178 1.10 22.26 25.07
CA GLY A 178 1.46 21.60 26.33
C GLY A 178 2.67 20.67 26.25
N PRO A 179 2.91 19.90 27.31
CA PRO A 179 4.10 19.04 27.42
C PRO A 179 4.15 17.92 26.40
N LEU A 180 3.00 17.52 25.81
CA LEU A 180 2.90 16.50 24.79
C LEU A 180 2.82 17.07 23.37
N GLN A 181 3.11 18.36 23.18
CA GLN A 181 3.10 19.00 21.88
C GLN A 181 3.97 18.25 20.87
N GLY A 182 3.42 17.98 19.69
CA GLY A 182 4.08 17.20 18.64
C GLY A 182 3.79 15.70 18.68
N MET A 183 3.13 15.20 19.73
CA MET A 183 2.65 13.82 19.73
C MET A 183 1.50 13.65 18.75
N ASN A 184 1.54 12.54 18.04
CA ASN A 184 0.53 12.13 17.08
C ASN A 184 -0.06 10.79 17.49
N PHE A 185 -1.36 10.75 17.69
CA PHE A 185 -2.11 9.54 18.03
C PHE A 185 -2.90 9.10 16.81
N PHE A 186 -2.71 7.85 16.42
CA PHE A 186 -3.40 7.25 15.29
C PHE A 186 -4.13 6.01 15.76
N LEU A 187 -5.40 5.90 15.37
CA LEU A 187 -6.22 4.72 15.57
C LEU A 187 -6.93 4.40 14.26
N ALA A 188 -6.79 3.18 13.79
CA ALA A 188 -7.51 2.69 12.62
C ALA A 188 -8.12 1.34 12.88
N ALA A 189 -9.30 1.13 12.34
CA ALA A 189 -9.98 -0.16 12.32
C ALA A 189 -10.41 -0.48 10.90
N ASP A 190 -10.22 -1.72 10.51
CA ASP A 190 -10.57 -2.22 9.18
C ASP A 190 -11.42 -3.46 9.35
N LYS A 191 -12.51 -3.53 8.58
CA LYS A 191 -13.38 -4.70 8.50
C LYS A 191 -13.48 -5.14 7.05
N GLY A 192 -13.13 -6.39 6.78
CA GLY A 192 -13.13 -6.96 5.44
C GLY A 192 -13.90 -8.26 5.36
N ARG A 193 -14.41 -8.56 4.17
CA ARG A 193 -15.05 -9.81 3.84
C ARG A 193 -14.48 -10.31 2.51
N GLU A 194 -14.14 -11.59 2.48
CA GLU A 194 -13.76 -12.28 1.24
C GLU A 194 -14.78 -13.36 0.89
N LYS A 195 -15.12 -13.44 -0.39
CA LYS A 195 -15.91 -14.52 -0.97
C LYS A 195 -15.01 -15.31 -1.91
N ARG A 196 -15.03 -16.64 -1.77
CA ARG A 196 -14.23 -17.58 -2.57
C ARG A 196 -15.14 -18.47 -3.39
N ASP A 197 -15.13 -18.31 -4.70
CA ASP A 197 -15.89 -19.14 -5.62
C ASP A 197 -15.11 -20.43 -5.93
N GLY A 198 -15.75 -21.59 -5.68
CA GLY A 198 -15.17 -22.90 -5.93
C GLY A 198 -14.28 -23.45 -4.81
N SER A 199 -14.19 -22.77 -3.68
CA SER A 199 -13.44 -23.26 -2.52
C SER A 199 -14.25 -24.32 -1.75
N THR A 200 -13.57 -25.42 -1.36
CA THR A 200 -14.15 -26.44 -0.47
C THR A 200 -14.12 -26.05 1.00
N LEU A 201 -13.41 -24.97 1.37
CA LEU A 201 -13.18 -24.54 2.75
C LEU A 201 -14.19 -23.49 3.25
N GLY A 202 -15.21 -23.19 2.47
CA GLY A 202 -16.22 -22.18 2.81
C GLY A 202 -16.18 -20.96 1.90
N ASP A 203 -17.36 -20.39 1.67
CA ASP A 203 -17.55 -19.36 0.65
C ASP A 203 -17.24 -17.96 1.15
N ARG A 204 -17.22 -17.71 2.47
CA ARG A 204 -17.09 -16.38 3.06
C ARG A 204 -16.22 -16.38 4.29
N LEU A 205 -15.23 -15.46 4.29
CA LEU A 205 -14.37 -15.18 5.42
C LEU A 205 -14.52 -13.72 5.83
N ASN A 206 -14.65 -13.49 7.12
CA ASN A 206 -14.72 -12.14 7.69
C ASN A 206 -13.42 -11.85 8.43
N TYR A 207 -12.88 -10.66 8.17
CA TYR A 207 -11.66 -10.18 8.80
C TYR A 207 -11.92 -8.85 9.48
N TRP A 208 -11.24 -8.60 10.59
CA TRP A 208 -11.16 -7.28 11.17
C TRP A 208 -9.78 -7.09 11.79
N ASP A 209 -9.32 -5.87 11.81
CA ASP A 209 -8.04 -5.51 12.38
C ASP A 209 -8.12 -4.12 12.99
N VAL A 210 -7.34 -3.89 14.04
CA VAL A 210 -7.21 -2.60 14.70
C VAL A 210 -5.75 -2.27 14.86
N LYS A 211 -5.37 -1.06 14.45
CA LYS A 211 -4.01 -0.54 14.61
C LYS A 211 -4.05 0.73 15.44
N MET A 212 -3.22 0.76 16.49
CA MET A 212 -2.92 1.99 17.24
C MET A 212 -1.45 2.32 17.11
N SER A 213 -1.15 3.59 16.94
CA SER A 213 0.23 4.06 17.00
C SER A 213 0.32 5.42 17.69
N ILE A 214 1.44 5.63 18.36
CA ILE A 214 1.81 6.89 18.98
C ILE A 214 3.17 7.26 18.41
N GLN A 215 3.25 8.42 17.78
CA GLN A 215 4.50 8.96 17.24
C GLN A 215 4.82 10.27 17.92
N TYR A 216 6.09 10.46 18.23
CA TYR A 216 6.59 11.69 18.81
C TYR A 216 7.86 12.11 18.11
N ASP A 217 7.79 13.25 17.43
CA ASP A 217 8.94 13.84 16.77
C ASP A 217 9.72 14.72 17.73
N PHE A 218 10.87 14.23 18.19
CA PHE A 218 11.81 15.05 18.95
C PHE A 218 12.56 15.96 17.99
N MET A 219 12.33 17.28 18.11
CA MET A 219 13.26 18.25 17.58
C MET A 219 14.36 18.46 18.62
N LEU A 220 15.53 17.87 18.36
CA LEU A 220 16.74 18.22 19.12
C LEU A 220 17.11 19.65 18.79
N LYS A 221 17.00 20.53 19.80
CA LYS A 221 17.53 21.89 19.73
C LYS A 221 19.03 21.87 20.00
#